data_3c945d7d78e47b12af286900b46debbd
#
_entry.id   3c945d7d78e47b12af286900b46debbd
#
_cell.length_a   1.000
_cell.length_b   1.000
_cell.length_c   1.000
_cell.angle_alpha   90.00
_cell.angle_beta   90.00
_cell.angle_gamma   90.00
#
_symmetry.space_group_name_H-M   'P 1'
#
loop_
_entity.id
_entity.type
_entity.pdbx_description
1 polymer ?
#
loop_
_entity_poly.entity_id
_entity_poly.type
_entity_poly.pdbx_seq_one_letter_code
_entity_poly.pdbx_strand_id
1 'polypeptide(L)'
;KGKTKHLLEKANAAVLAANGNVVYLDKSQKHMYELSNKVRLVNVMDYPITNCDEFMGFICGIVSQDNDLEELYLDSFLTIANMKDEEIPHAIEKLDIISEKYHVKAVLSVSKNESELPECAKAKVILSL
;
A
#
# COMPACT_ATOMS: atom_id res chain seq x y z
N LYS A 1 6.26 -15.34 -4.14
CA LYS A 1 7.25 -15.37 -3.06
C LYS A 1 8.25 -14.24 -3.24
N GLY A 2 8.74 -13.69 -2.14
CA GLY A 2 9.72 -12.63 -2.19
C GLY A 2 9.16 -11.24 -2.41
N LYS A 3 7.84 -11.10 -2.56
CA LYS A 3 7.21 -9.80 -2.75
C LYS A 3 7.44 -8.87 -1.57
N THR A 4 7.25 -9.39 -0.36
CA THR A 4 7.46 -8.60 0.85
C THR A 4 8.90 -8.12 0.95
N LYS A 5 9.86 -8.98 0.65
CA LYS A 5 11.27 -8.61 0.65
C LYS A 5 11.54 -7.46 -0.32
N HIS A 6 11.00 -7.53 -1.52
CA HIS A 6 11.16 -6.46 -2.51
C HIS A 6 10.52 -5.15 -2.06
N LEU A 7 9.33 -5.22 -1.47
CA LEU A 7 8.66 -4.03 -0.95
C LEU A 7 9.46 -3.39 0.20
N LEU A 8 9.97 -4.22 1.11
CA LEU A 8 10.79 -3.74 2.22
C LEU A 8 12.05 -3.03 1.70
N GLU A 9 12.72 -3.62 0.71
CA GLU A 9 13.90 -3.02 0.10
C GLU A 9 13.58 -1.69 -0.57
N LYS A 10 12.46 -1.63 -1.30
CA LYS A 10 12.03 -0.39 -1.96
C LYS A 10 11.72 0.71 -0.94
N ALA A 11 11.01 0.37 0.12
CA ALA A 11 10.66 1.34 1.16
C ALA A 11 11.90 1.87 1.86
N ASN A 12 12.85 0.99 2.17
CA ASN A 12 14.10 1.40 2.82
C ASN A 12 14.93 2.30 1.91
N ALA A 13 14.96 2.02 0.61
CA ALA A 13 15.66 2.87 -0.35
C ALA A 13 14.96 4.21 -0.50
N ALA A 14 13.63 4.18 -0.57
CA ALA A 14 12.85 5.40 -0.76
C ALA A 14 13.03 6.39 0.39
N VAL A 15 13.06 5.90 1.63
CA VAL A 15 13.16 6.78 2.78
C VAL A 15 14.52 7.50 2.85
N LEU A 16 15.55 6.90 2.26
CA LEU A 16 16.88 7.54 2.20
C LEU A 16 16.90 8.73 1.24
N ALA A 17 16.08 8.66 0.19
CA ALA A 17 16.04 9.71 -0.83
C ALA A 17 14.90 10.71 -0.58
N ALA A 18 13.93 10.36 0.27
CA ALA A 18 12.74 11.18 0.47
C ALA A 18 13.04 12.41 1.32
N ASN A 19 12.37 13.51 0.98
CA ASN A 19 12.34 14.70 1.82
C ASN A 19 11.18 14.65 2.81
N GLY A 20 10.20 13.82 2.55
CA GLY A 20 9.02 13.64 3.37
C GLY A 20 8.93 12.25 3.95
N ASN A 21 7.72 11.83 4.26
CA ASN A 21 7.47 10.59 4.98
C ASN A 21 7.15 9.42 4.07
N VAL A 22 7.50 8.22 4.54
CA VAL A 22 7.19 6.96 3.87
C VAL A 22 6.43 6.10 4.87
N VAL A 23 5.26 5.60 4.46
CA VAL A 23 4.40 4.76 5.30
C VAL A 23 4.28 3.39 4.66
N TYR A 24 4.37 2.35 5.49
CA TYR A 24 4.30 0.96 5.05
C TYR A 24 3.15 0.28 5.81
N LEU A 25 2.13 -0.17 5.08
CA LEU A 25 0.99 -0.88 5.65
C LEU A 25 1.17 -2.38 5.45
N ASP A 26 1.05 -3.14 6.52
CA ASP A 26 1.25 -4.58 6.52
C ASP A 26 0.14 -5.26 7.34
N LYS A 27 0.05 -6.56 7.22
CA LYS A 27 -0.90 -7.38 7.97
C LYS A 27 -0.37 -7.83 9.33
N SER A 28 0.86 -7.46 9.67
CA SER A 28 1.46 -7.79 10.95
C SER A 28 2.66 -6.86 11.19
N GLN A 29 3.29 -7.00 12.35
CA GLN A 29 4.50 -6.24 12.68
C GLN A 29 5.77 -7.09 12.62
N LYS A 30 5.69 -8.29 12.05
CA LYS A 30 6.84 -9.21 12.05
C LYS A 30 8.04 -8.68 11.27
N HIS A 31 7.84 -7.73 10.37
CA HIS A 31 8.92 -7.15 9.57
C HIS A 31 9.45 -5.83 10.11
N MET A 32 9.05 -5.44 11.34
CA MET A 32 9.41 -4.14 11.89
C MET A 32 10.92 -3.91 12.00
N TYR A 33 11.69 -4.97 12.22
CA TYR A 33 13.14 -4.84 12.35
C TYR A 33 13.86 -4.86 11.00
N GLU A 34 13.14 -5.18 9.92
CA GLU A 34 13.68 -5.17 8.57
C GLU A 34 13.48 -3.82 7.89
N LEU A 35 12.61 -2.97 8.45
CA LEU A 35 12.37 -1.63 7.95
C LEU A 35 13.20 -0.61 8.71
N SER A 36 13.65 0.42 7.99
CA SER A 36 14.25 1.59 8.62
C SER A 36 13.26 2.18 9.65
N ASN A 37 13.78 2.66 10.78
CA ASN A 37 12.93 3.31 11.78
C ASN A 37 12.35 4.63 11.28
N LYS A 38 12.82 5.11 10.14
CA LYS A 38 12.27 6.32 9.49
C LYS A 38 11.03 6.02 8.65
N VAL A 39 10.76 4.73 8.37
CA VAL A 39 9.54 4.31 7.71
C VAL A 39 8.49 4.04 8.78
N ARG A 40 7.31 4.63 8.64
CA ARG A 40 6.21 4.37 9.57
C ARG A 40 5.55 3.04 9.18
N LEU A 41 5.68 2.04 10.04
CA LEU A 41 5.01 0.76 9.85
C LEU A 41 3.65 0.80 10.54
N VAL A 42 2.61 0.46 9.80
CA VAL A 42 1.25 0.37 10.33
C VAL A 42 0.75 -1.06 10.16
N ASN A 43 0.39 -1.70 11.26
CA ASN A 43 -0.25 -3.01 11.24
C ASN A 43 -1.75 -2.78 11.07
N VAL A 44 -2.26 -3.02 9.87
CA VAL A 44 -3.66 -2.77 9.54
C VAL A 44 -4.60 -3.61 10.40
N MET A 45 -4.14 -4.79 10.83
CA MET A 45 -4.94 -5.71 11.65
C MET A 45 -5.20 -5.19 13.06
N ASP A 46 -4.49 -4.14 13.49
CA ASP A 46 -4.76 -3.51 14.78
C ASP A 46 -6.02 -2.64 14.77
N TYR A 47 -6.61 -2.42 13.60
CA TYR A 47 -7.75 -1.53 13.42
C TYR A 47 -8.97 -2.31 12.93
N PRO A 48 -10.18 -1.92 13.32
CA PRO A 48 -11.40 -2.66 12.96
C PRO A 48 -11.85 -2.36 11.53
N ILE A 49 -11.04 -2.74 10.57
CA ILE A 49 -11.32 -2.57 9.14
C ILE A 49 -11.90 -3.88 8.62
N THR A 50 -13.17 -3.87 8.22
CA THR A 50 -13.88 -5.08 7.85
C THR A 50 -14.22 -5.20 6.38
N ASN A 51 -14.03 -4.13 5.61
CA ASN A 51 -14.34 -4.15 4.17
C ASN A 51 -13.48 -3.15 3.43
N CYS A 52 -13.55 -3.20 2.11
CA CYS A 52 -12.74 -2.35 1.24
C CYS A 52 -13.03 -0.87 1.43
N ASP A 53 -14.29 -0.49 1.60
CA ASP A 53 -14.65 0.93 1.76
C ASP A 53 -14.05 1.51 3.04
N GLU A 54 -14.06 0.72 4.13
CA GLU A 54 -13.42 1.14 5.37
C GLU A 54 -11.92 1.29 5.20
N PHE A 55 -11.30 0.37 4.47
CA PHE A 55 -9.88 0.44 4.18
C PHE A 55 -9.54 1.69 3.38
N MET A 56 -10.34 2.02 2.36
CA MET A 56 -10.11 3.22 1.56
C MET A 56 -10.25 4.48 2.40
N GLY A 57 -11.20 4.51 3.34
CA GLY A 57 -11.31 5.60 4.30
C GLY A 57 -10.09 5.72 5.19
N PHE A 58 -9.54 4.59 5.60
CA PHE A 58 -8.30 4.53 6.38
C PHE A 58 -7.13 5.16 5.61
N ILE A 59 -6.99 4.81 4.32
CA ILE A 59 -5.98 5.40 3.45
C ILE A 59 -6.17 6.91 3.33
N CYS A 60 -7.41 7.35 3.13
CA CYS A 60 -7.72 8.78 3.05
C CYS A 60 -7.33 9.50 4.34
N GLY A 61 -7.57 8.86 5.48
CA GLY A 61 -7.17 9.42 6.77
C GLY A 61 -5.67 9.60 6.90
N ILE A 62 -4.90 8.61 6.46
CA ILE A 62 -3.44 8.67 6.48
C ILE A 62 -2.94 9.84 5.61
N VAL A 63 -3.48 9.94 4.40
CA VAL A 63 -3.07 10.98 3.45
C VAL A 63 -3.48 12.36 3.93
N SER A 64 -4.68 12.47 4.51
CA SER A 64 -5.24 13.77 4.90
C SER A 64 -4.49 14.43 6.06
N GLN A 65 -3.87 13.65 6.92
CA GLN A 65 -3.21 14.20 8.12
C GLN A 65 -1.71 14.44 7.93
N ASP A 66 -1.14 14.07 6.79
CA ASP A 66 0.29 14.17 6.57
C ASP A 66 0.60 14.80 5.20
N ASN A 67 0.82 16.12 5.21
CA ASN A 67 1.16 16.86 3.99
C ASN A 67 2.54 16.48 3.44
N ASP A 68 3.36 15.84 4.25
CA ASP A 68 4.73 15.47 3.87
C ASP A 68 4.83 14.01 3.40
N LEU A 69 3.72 13.30 3.32
CA LEU A 69 3.71 11.92 2.85
C LEU A 69 4.09 11.86 1.37
N GLU A 70 5.12 11.09 1.05
CA GLU A 70 5.62 10.94 -0.32
C GLU A 70 5.29 9.58 -0.92
N GLU A 71 5.45 8.51 -0.13
CA GLU A 71 5.21 7.17 -0.63
C GLU A 71 4.43 6.33 0.39
N LEU A 72 3.53 5.51 -0.14
CA LEU A 72 2.67 4.64 0.64
C LEU A 72 2.81 3.22 0.10
N TYR A 73 3.25 2.30 0.93
CA TYR A 73 3.44 0.90 0.58
C TYR A 73 2.32 0.06 1.16
N LEU A 74 1.73 -0.80 0.32
CA LEU A 74 0.58 -1.63 0.70
C LEU A 74 0.96 -3.09 0.45
N ASP A 75 1.48 -3.75 1.48
CA ASP A 75 1.91 -5.15 1.39
C ASP A 75 0.70 -6.06 1.57
N SER A 76 0.56 -7.05 0.68
CA SER A 76 -0.59 -7.95 0.65
C SER A 76 -1.89 -7.15 0.51
N PHE A 77 -1.95 -6.28 -0.47
CA PHE A 77 -3.03 -5.32 -0.65
C PHE A 77 -4.43 -5.92 -0.55
N LEU A 78 -4.66 -7.06 -1.22
CA LEU A 78 -5.99 -7.68 -1.21
C LEU A 78 -6.38 -8.19 0.17
N THR A 79 -5.40 -8.60 0.97
CA THR A 79 -5.61 -9.08 2.33
C THR A 79 -5.88 -7.92 3.29
N ILE A 80 -5.02 -6.90 3.29
CA ILE A 80 -5.16 -5.80 4.24
C ILE A 80 -6.40 -4.96 3.96
N ALA A 81 -6.83 -4.90 2.70
CA ALA A 81 -8.03 -4.17 2.30
C ALA A 81 -9.30 -4.99 2.50
N ASN A 82 -9.17 -6.28 2.83
CA ASN A 82 -10.30 -7.19 2.96
C ASN A 82 -11.19 -7.13 1.72
N MET A 83 -10.56 -7.26 0.55
CA MET A 83 -11.14 -6.93 -0.74
C MET A 83 -11.57 -8.18 -1.50
N LYS A 84 -12.73 -8.09 -2.14
CA LYS A 84 -13.21 -9.12 -3.07
C LYS A 84 -12.74 -8.77 -4.48
N ASP A 85 -12.67 -9.79 -5.33
CA ASP A 85 -12.15 -9.62 -6.69
C ASP A 85 -12.90 -8.55 -7.48
N GLU A 86 -14.21 -8.50 -7.36
CA GLU A 86 -15.03 -7.53 -8.09
C GLU A 86 -14.81 -6.09 -7.61
N GLU A 87 -14.19 -5.90 -6.46
CA GLU A 87 -13.92 -4.58 -5.90
C GLU A 87 -12.56 -4.01 -6.37
N ILE A 88 -11.71 -4.84 -6.96
CA ILE A 88 -10.36 -4.43 -7.35
C ILE A 88 -10.33 -3.20 -8.28
N PRO A 89 -11.11 -3.17 -9.37
CA PRO A 89 -11.08 -2.00 -10.25
C PRO A 89 -11.43 -0.70 -9.54
N HIS A 90 -12.45 -0.74 -8.71
CA HIS A 90 -12.93 0.44 -7.98
C HIS A 90 -11.88 0.93 -6.96
N ALA A 91 -11.26 0.00 -6.25
CA ALA A 91 -10.22 0.34 -5.28
C ALA A 91 -8.99 0.95 -5.94
N ILE A 92 -8.57 0.39 -7.08
CA ILE A 92 -7.43 0.92 -7.84
C ILE A 92 -7.73 2.31 -8.37
N GLU A 93 -8.95 2.54 -8.87
CA GLU A 93 -9.36 3.87 -9.32
C GLU A 93 -9.28 4.90 -8.19
N LYS A 94 -9.77 4.56 -7.01
CA LYS A 94 -9.72 5.45 -5.85
C LYS A 94 -8.28 5.74 -5.43
N LEU A 95 -7.43 4.72 -5.40
CA LEU A 95 -6.01 4.90 -5.09
C LEU A 95 -5.34 5.83 -6.10
N ASP A 96 -5.67 5.66 -7.37
CA ASP A 96 -5.10 6.48 -8.43
C ASP A 96 -5.49 7.96 -8.27
N ILE A 97 -6.75 8.21 -7.94
CA ILE A 97 -7.25 9.57 -7.70
C ILE A 97 -6.50 10.20 -6.52
N ILE A 98 -6.36 9.46 -5.42
CA ILE A 98 -5.65 9.96 -4.24
C ILE A 98 -4.18 10.21 -4.56
N SER A 99 -3.54 9.27 -5.25
CA SER A 99 -2.14 9.35 -5.62
C SER A 99 -1.85 10.58 -6.47
N GLU A 100 -2.69 10.83 -7.48
CA GLU A 100 -2.51 11.99 -8.36
C GLU A 100 -2.81 13.31 -7.66
N LYS A 101 -3.90 13.34 -6.90
CA LYS A 101 -4.34 14.59 -6.26
C LYS A 101 -3.37 15.08 -5.20
N TYR A 102 -2.80 14.16 -4.42
CA TYR A 102 -1.94 14.51 -3.29
C TYR A 102 -0.47 14.23 -3.54
N HIS A 103 -0.12 13.79 -4.75
CA HIS A 103 1.27 13.51 -5.14
C HIS A 103 1.93 12.48 -4.23
N VAL A 104 1.19 11.43 -3.89
CA VAL A 104 1.67 10.31 -3.09
C VAL A 104 1.81 9.09 -3.98
N LYS A 105 3.00 8.50 -4.03
CA LYS A 105 3.22 7.29 -4.82
C LYS A 105 2.72 6.07 -4.03
N ALA A 106 1.84 5.29 -4.62
CA ALA A 106 1.34 4.06 -4.01
C ALA A 106 2.02 2.86 -4.65
N VAL A 107 2.60 2.00 -3.82
CA VAL A 107 3.30 0.79 -4.26
C VAL A 107 2.61 -0.41 -3.61
N LEU A 108 2.14 -1.33 -4.44
CA LEU A 108 1.31 -2.45 -3.99
C LEU A 108 1.99 -3.79 -4.24
N SER A 109 1.73 -4.76 -3.36
CA SER A 109 1.95 -6.16 -3.69
C SER A 109 0.61 -6.89 -3.66
N VAL A 110 0.39 -7.75 -4.65
CA VAL A 110 -0.85 -8.52 -4.74
C VAL A 110 -0.49 -9.99 -4.94
N SER A 111 -1.34 -10.87 -4.42
CA SER A 111 -1.12 -12.32 -4.46
C SER A 111 -1.78 -13.00 -5.66
N LYS A 112 -2.25 -12.23 -6.63
CA LYS A 112 -2.84 -12.76 -7.85
C LYS A 112 -1.88 -12.66 -9.02
N ASN A 113 -2.05 -13.55 -10.01
CA ASN A 113 -1.33 -13.44 -11.26
C ASN A 113 -1.73 -12.15 -11.97
N GLU A 114 -0.77 -11.55 -12.64
CA GLU A 114 -1.01 -10.31 -13.37
C GLU A 114 -2.15 -10.46 -14.39
N SER A 115 -2.23 -11.63 -15.04
CA SER A 115 -3.27 -11.88 -16.03
C SER A 115 -4.69 -11.92 -15.45
N GLU A 116 -4.81 -12.11 -14.13
CA GLU A 116 -6.11 -12.14 -13.45
C GLU A 116 -6.57 -10.77 -12.98
N LEU A 117 -5.73 -9.75 -13.15
CA LEU A 117 -6.03 -8.38 -12.72
C LEU A 117 -6.67 -7.58 -13.84
N PRO A 118 -7.56 -6.62 -13.52
CA PRO A 118 -8.06 -5.71 -14.54
C PRO A 118 -6.94 -4.83 -15.10
N GLU A 119 -7.13 -4.32 -16.31
CA GLU A 119 -6.11 -3.51 -16.99
C GLU A 119 -5.66 -2.31 -16.15
N CYS A 120 -6.57 -1.65 -15.46
CA CYS A 120 -6.22 -0.50 -14.63
C CYS A 120 -5.29 -0.90 -13.48
N ALA A 121 -5.44 -2.11 -12.95
CA ALA A 121 -4.58 -2.61 -11.88
C ALA A 121 -3.22 -3.05 -12.40
N LYS A 122 -3.16 -3.63 -13.60
CA LYS A 122 -1.90 -4.12 -14.19
C LYS A 122 -0.86 -3.02 -14.28
N ALA A 123 -1.28 -1.81 -14.61
CA ALA A 123 -0.38 -0.67 -14.75
C ALA A 123 0.16 -0.17 -13.41
N LYS A 124 -0.47 -0.55 -12.30
CA LYS A 124 -0.12 -0.09 -10.96
C LYS A 124 0.61 -1.16 -10.13
N VAL A 125 0.59 -2.40 -10.60
CA VAL A 125 1.19 -3.51 -9.85
C VAL A 125 2.70 -3.50 -10.03
N ILE A 126 3.41 -3.39 -8.92
CA ILE A 126 4.88 -3.45 -8.92
C ILE A 126 5.33 -4.91 -8.80
N LEU A 127 4.62 -5.68 -7.97
CA LEU A 127 4.94 -7.09 -7.76
C LEU A 127 3.66 -7.92 -7.74
N SER A 128 3.59 -8.94 -8.60
CA SER A 128 2.48 -9.88 -8.61
C SER A 128 3.00 -11.31 -8.71
N LEU A 129 2.16 -12.25 -8.37
CA LEU A 129 2.45 -13.67 -8.52
C LEU A 129 1.55 -14.29 -9.54
#